data_e9d669fabf41fbdc4782db552a391b9c
#
_entry.id   e9d669fabf41fbdc4782db552a391b9c
#
_cell.length_a   1.000
_cell.length_b   1.000
_cell.length_c   1.000
_cell.angle_alpha   90.00
_cell.angle_beta   90.00
_cell.angle_gamma   90.00
#
_symmetry.space_group_name_H-M   'P 1'
#
loop_
_entity.id
_entity.type
_entity.pdbx_description
1 polymer ?
#
loop_
_entity_poly.entity_id
_entity_poly.type
_entity_poly.pdbx_seq_one_letter_code
_entity_poly.pdbx_strand_id
1 'polypeptide(L)'
;EMRRGAIIIAGSGMCNGGRILHHLKRQAGCRECHIVFTGFQAPGTLGRAIVDRSEKIRIHGQQIDFAAQVHTLGGLSAHGDQHDLLRWYGSLADRPPVYLVHGEVSAAEALAIELEKTGAKVTVATPGLKVALAELPSLAHD
;
A
#
# COMPACT_ATOMS: atom_id res chain seq x y z
N GLU A 1 -11.23 -10.81 28.97
CA GLU A 1 -12.08 -11.65 28.09
C GLU A 1 -12.84 -10.75 27.15
N MET A 2 -12.60 -10.84 25.83
CA MET A 2 -13.43 -10.15 24.84
C MET A 2 -14.76 -10.86 24.72
N ARG A 3 -15.84 -10.13 24.97
CA ARG A 3 -17.20 -10.64 24.79
C ARG A 3 -17.54 -10.65 23.29
N ARG A 4 -18.47 -11.53 22.87
CA ARG A 4 -19.01 -11.57 21.51
C ARG A 4 -19.58 -10.19 21.11
N GLY A 5 -19.44 -9.82 19.83
CA GLY A 5 -19.99 -8.56 19.32
C GLY A 5 -19.08 -7.32 19.49
N ALA A 6 -17.77 -7.51 19.69
CA ALA A 6 -16.82 -6.40 19.76
C ALA A 6 -16.19 -6.10 18.39
N ILE A 7 -16.03 -4.82 18.08
CA ILE A 7 -15.22 -4.33 16.95
C ILE A 7 -13.96 -3.69 17.52
N ILE A 8 -12.79 -4.12 17.02
CA ILE A 8 -11.49 -3.60 17.43
C ILE A 8 -10.87 -2.87 16.24
N ILE A 9 -10.54 -1.61 16.43
CA ILE A 9 -9.79 -0.81 15.47
C ILE A 9 -8.38 -0.61 16.01
N ALA A 10 -7.36 -1.09 15.30
CA ALA A 10 -5.98 -1.03 15.75
C ALA A 10 -5.01 -0.84 14.56
N GLY A 11 -4.02 0.03 14.72
CA GLY A 11 -2.85 0.13 13.82
C GLY A 11 -1.77 -0.89 14.25
N SER A 12 -0.84 -1.24 13.42
CA SER A 12 -0.43 -0.74 12.10
C SER A 12 -1.24 -1.41 10.98
N GLY A 13 -1.47 -0.65 9.87
CA GLY A 13 -2.30 -1.12 8.75
C GLY A 13 -1.77 -2.38 8.08
N MET A 14 -0.44 -2.56 7.98
CA MET A 14 0.21 -3.73 7.37
C MET A 14 0.56 -4.83 8.38
N CYS A 15 0.12 -4.69 9.63
CA CYS A 15 0.36 -5.65 10.72
C CYS A 15 1.85 -5.91 11.05
N ASN A 16 2.76 -4.98 10.70
CA ASN A 16 4.20 -5.14 10.98
C ASN A 16 4.59 -4.76 12.42
N GLY A 17 3.68 -4.20 13.20
CA GLY A 17 3.92 -3.73 14.56
C GLY A 17 2.64 -3.29 15.25
N GLY A 18 2.79 -2.68 16.43
CA GLY A 18 1.68 -2.08 17.16
C GLY A 18 0.73 -3.07 17.85
N ARG A 19 -0.38 -2.52 18.33
CA ARG A 19 -1.36 -3.28 19.13
C ARG A 19 -2.09 -4.38 18.35
N ILE A 20 -2.20 -4.21 17.03
CA ILE A 20 -2.85 -5.20 16.17
C ILE A 20 -2.22 -6.60 16.32
N LEU A 21 -0.89 -6.69 16.51
CA LEU A 21 -0.21 -7.97 16.69
C LEU A 21 -0.70 -8.74 17.92
N HIS A 22 -1.00 -8.03 19.00
CA HIS A 22 -1.56 -8.67 20.22
C HIS A 22 -2.98 -9.18 20.00
N HIS A 23 -3.79 -8.46 19.22
CA HIS A 23 -5.13 -8.90 18.86
C HIS A 23 -5.08 -10.09 17.90
N LEU A 24 -4.26 -10.03 16.86
CA LEU A 24 -4.04 -11.13 15.92
C LEU A 24 -3.57 -12.40 16.65
N LYS A 25 -2.60 -12.27 17.56
CA LYS A 25 -2.10 -13.41 18.33
C LYS A 25 -3.19 -14.14 19.10
N ARG A 26 -4.22 -13.42 19.56
CA ARG A 26 -5.32 -13.99 20.34
C ARG A 26 -6.46 -14.51 19.48
N GLN A 27 -6.69 -13.88 18.32
CA GLN A 27 -7.90 -14.11 17.52
C GLN A 27 -7.63 -14.85 16.20
N ALA A 28 -6.36 -14.99 15.79
CA ALA A 28 -6.02 -15.62 14.51
C ALA A 28 -6.57 -17.03 14.34
N GLY A 29 -6.59 -17.82 15.42
CA GLY A 29 -7.16 -19.19 15.44
C GLY A 29 -8.68 -19.25 15.56
N CYS A 30 -9.37 -18.13 15.72
CA CYS A 30 -10.82 -18.09 15.91
C CYS A 30 -11.54 -18.09 14.56
N ARG A 31 -12.22 -19.16 14.20
CA ARG A 31 -12.96 -19.28 12.92
C ARG A 31 -14.15 -18.32 12.80
N GLU A 32 -14.68 -17.85 13.90
CA GLU A 32 -15.83 -16.94 13.99
C GLU A 32 -15.38 -15.47 13.99
N CYS A 33 -14.06 -15.21 14.07
CA CYS A 33 -13.50 -13.87 14.06
C CYS A 33 -13.30 -13.40 12.63
N HIS A 34 -13.54 -12.11 12.41
CA HIS A 34 -13.36 -11.45 11.13
C HIS A 34 -12.23 -10.45 11.22
N ILE A 35 -11.31 -10.48 10.26
CA ILE A 35 -10.24 -9.50 10.11
C ILE A 35 -10.53 -8.71 8.84
N VAL A 36 -10.62 -7.40 8.96
CA VAL A 36 -10.96 -6.50 7.86
C VAL A 36 -9.77 -5.58 7.60
N PHE A 37 -9.20 -5.68 6.40
CA PHE A 37 -8.19 -4.75 5.92
C PHE A 37 -8.85 -3.64 5.11
N THR A 38 -8.55 -2.40 5.47
CA THR A 38 -9.12 -1.21 4.82
C THR A 38 -8.16 -0.53 3.84
N GLY A 39 -6.97 -1.11 3.64
CA GLY A 39 -5.93 -0.58 2.76
C GLY A 39 -5.06 -1.67 2.16
N PHE A 40 -4.21 -1.25 1.23
CA PHE A 40 -3.24 -2.10 0.54
C PHE A 40 -2.30 -2.81 1.52
N GLN A 41 -1.95 -4.05 1.20
CA GLN A 41 -1.00 -4.87 1.94
C GLN A 41 0.21 -5.17 1.06
N ALA A 42 1.35 -4.59 1.40
CA ALA A 42 2.59 -4.75 0.63
C ALA A 42 3.16 -6.17 0.75
N PRO A 43 3.79 -6.70 -0.31
CA PRO A 43 4.51 -7.97 -0.26
C PRO A 43 5.53 -8.02 0.89
N GLY A 44 5.67 -9.18 1.50
CA GLY A 44 6.57 -9.39 2.64
C GLY A 44 6.03 -8.90 3.99
N THR A 45 4.84 -8.31 4.05
CA THR A 45 4.19 -7.92 5.31
C THR A 45 3.34 -9.03 5.90
N LEU A 46 3.11 -9.00 7.23
CA LEU A 46 2.21 -9.93 7.88
C LEU A 46 0.77 -9.76 7.36
N GLY A 47 0.33 -8.52 7.14
CA GLY A 47 -0.98 -8.24 6.58
C GLY A 47 -1.16 -8.87 5.20
N ARG A 48 -0.13 -8.85 4.36
CA ARG A 48 -0.15 -9.52 3.05
C ARG A 48 -0.27 -11.04 3.17
N ALA A 49 0.51 -11.66 4.05
CA ALA A 49 0.41 -13.09 4.30
C ALA A 49 -1.00 -13.51 4.75
N ILE A 50 -1.65 -12.68 5.56
CA ILE A 50 -3.04 -12.91 6.01
C ILE A 50 -4.02 -12.78 4.84
N VAL A 51 -3.89 -11.75 4.01
CA VAL A 51 -4.75 -11.55 2.82
C VAL A 51 -4.59 -12.69 1.82
N ASP A 52 -3.37 -13.20 1.64
CA ASP A 52 -3.06 -14.36 0.80
C ASP A 52 -3.49 -15.70 1.44
N ARG A 53 -4.18 -15.66 2.58
CA ARG A 53 -4.74 -16.82 3.28
C ARG A 53 -3.70 -17.85 3.69
N SER A 54 -2.56 -17.40 4.19
CA SER A 54 -1.57 -18.29 4.79
C SER A 54 -2.19 -19.05 5.97
N GLU A 55 -2.10 -20.37 5.96
CA GLU A 55 -2.60 -21.23 7.05
C GLU A 55 -1.87 -20.98 8.37
N LYS A 56 -0.65 -20.49 8.31
CA LYS A 56 0.19 -20.19 9.46
C LYS A 56 0.83 -18.83 9.32
N ILE A 57 0.79 -18.06 10.38
CA ILE A 57 1.41 -16.73 10.47
C ILE A 57 2.44 -16.70 11.60
N ARG A 58 3.42 -15.81 11.50
CA ARG A 58 4.43 -15.63 12.55
C ARG A 58 4.25 -14.29 13.24
N ILE A 59 4.00 -14.31 14.56
CA ILE A 59 3.87 -13.10 15.38
C ILE A 59 4.80 -13.22 16.59
N HIS A 60 5.64 -12.22 16.81
CA HIS A 60 6.64 -12.20 17.88
C HIS A 60 7.47 -13.50 17.96
N GLY A 61 7.91 -14.01 16.81
CA GLY A 61 8.69 -15.25 16.72
C GLY A 61 7.89 -16.53 16.85
N GLN A 62 6.62 -16.48 17.25
CA GLN A 62 5.75 -17.65 17.42
C GLN A 62 4.93 -17.91 16.16
N GLN A 63 4.88 -19.18 15.76
CA GLN A 63 3.99 -19.62 14.68
C GLN A 63 2.59 -19.88 15.23
N ILE A 64 1.58 -19.34 14.55
CA ILE A 64 0.18 -19.38 14.97
C ILE A 64 -0.63 -19.90 13.79
N ASP A 65 -1.48 -20.90 14.03
CA ASP A 65 -2.44 -21.37 13.05
C ASP A 65 -3.50 -20.30 12.81
N PHE A 66 -3.77 -20.02 11.53
CA PHE A 66 -4.67 -18.96 11.12
C PHE A 66 -5.98 -19.56 10.61
N ALA A 67 -7.07 -19.25 11.27
CA ALA A 67 -8.41 -19.75 10.92
C ALA A 67 -9.47 -18.64 10.82
N ALA A 68 -9.14 -17.39 11.18
CA ALA A 68 -10.06 -16.27 11.10
C ALA A 68 -10.46 -15.95 9.66
N GLN A 69 -11.65 -15.38 9.49
CA GLN A 69 -12.14 -14.95 8.19
C GLN A 69 -11.49 -13.60 7.81
N VAL A 70 -11.02 -13.48 6.55
CA VAL A 70 -10.32 -12.30 6.05
C VAL A 70 -11.18 -11.59 5.01
N HIS A 71 -11.30 -10.27 5.18
CA HIS A 71 -12.01 -9.37 4.27
C HIS A 71 -11.10 -8.19 3.90
N THR A 72 -11.23 -7.71 2.67
CA THR A 72 -10.55 -6.50 2.19
C THR A 72 -11.57 -5.50 1.69
N LEU A 73 -11.42 -4.24 2.11
CA LEU A 73 -12.26 -3.11 1.69
C LEU A 73 -11.39 -2.12 0.92
N GLY A 74 -11.43 -2.18 -0.41
CA GLY A 74 -10.62 -1.31 -1.27
C GLY A 74 -11.08 0.15 -1.33
N GLY A 75 -12.34 0.44 -1.02
CA GLY A 75 -12.93 1.78 -1.18
C GLY A 75 -12.65 2.78 -0.06
N LEU A 76 -11.88 2.41 0.98
CA LEU A 76 -11.53 3.29 2.11
C LEU A 76 -10.07 3.80 2.05
N SER A 77 -9.36 3.52 0.95
CA SER A 77 -8.01 4.04 0.75
C SER A 77 -8.05 5.54 0.47
N ALA A 78 -7.20 6.32 1.17
CA ALA A 78 -6.97 7.73 0.87
C ALA A 78 -5.91 7.93 -0.23
N HIS A 79 -5.31 6.85 -0.73
CA HIS A 79 -4.36 6.91 -1.85
C HIS A 79 -5.10 6.97 -3.18
N GLY A 80 -4.67 7.87 -4.06
CA GLY A 80 -5.12 7.90 -5.45
C GLY A 80 -4.72 6.61 -6.19
N ASP A 81 -5.60 6.12 -7.02
CA ASP A 81 -5.28 5.03 -7.94
C ASP A 81 -4.53 5.55 -9.19
N GLN A 82 -4.19 4.64 -10.10
CA GLN A 82 -3.50 4.99 -11.34
C GLN A 82 -4.27 6.06 -12.15
N HIS A 83 -5.60 5.94 -12.20
CA HIS A 83 -6.43 6.90 -12.93
C HIS A 83 -6.42 8.29 -12.29
N ASP A 84 -6.43 8.36 -10.97
CA ASP A 84 -6.33 9.60 -10.23
C ASP A 84 -4.98 10.29 -10.46
N LEU A 85 -3.89 9.51 -10.48
CA LEU A 85 -2.54 10.02 -10.76
C LEU A 85 -2.41 10.55 -12.18
N LEU A 86 -2.96 9.84 -13.17
CA LEU A 86 -2.98 10.28 -14.57
C LEU A 86 -3.81 11.56 -14.75
N ARG A 87 -4.98 11.64 -14.11
CA ARG A 87 -5.84 12.82 -14.13
C ARG A 87 -5.15 14.03 -13.49
N TRP A 88 -4.51 13.81 -12.33
CA TRP A 88 -3.76 14.85 -11.65
C TRP A 88 -2.61 15.37 -12.53
N TYR A 89 -1.77 14.49 -13.09
CA TYR A 89 -0.70 14.88 -13.99
C TYR A 89 -1.22 15.62 -15.22
N GLY A 90 -2.33 15.17 -15.80
CA GLY A 90 -2.97 15.81 -16.95
C GLY A 90 -3.49 17.22 -16.69
N SER A 91 -3.68 17.60 -15.40
CA SER A 91 -4.07 18.97 -15.02
C SER A 91 -2.90 19.95 -14.95
N LEU A 92 -1.66 19.47 -15.04
CA LEU A 92 -0.46 20.31 -15.01
C LEU A 92 -0.23 20.93 -16.41
N ALA A 93 -0.23 22.25 -16.48
CA ALA A 93 -0.12 22.98 -17.77
C ALA A 93 1.19 22.69 -18.51
N ASP A 94 2.32 22.66 -17.79
CA ASP A 94 3.65 22.57 -18.38
C ASP A 94 4.13 21.14 -18.60
N ARG A 95 3.36 20.13 -18.16
CA ARG A 95 3.70 18.70 -18.25
C ARG A 95 5.15 18.41 -17.88
N PRO A 96 5.55 18.68 -16.62
CA PRO A 96 6.93 18.55 -16.18
C PRO A 96 7.41 17.10 -16.26
N PRO A 97 8.74 16.86 -16.31
CA PRO A 97 9.28 15.52 -16.18
C PRO A 97 8.80 14.83 -14.90
N VAL A 98 8.50 13.54 -15.00
CA VAL A 98 7.97 12.73 -13.88
C VAL A 98 9.03 11.78 -13.40
N TYR A 99 9.25 11.77 -12.09
CA TYR A 99 10.11 10.80 -11.42
C TYR A 99 9.25 9.94 -10.51
N LEU A 100 9.11 8.65 -10.84
CA LEU A 100 8.36 7.70 -10.03
C LEU A 100 9.28 7.11 -8.97
N VAL A 101 8.95 7.39 -7.72
CA VAL A 101 9.71 6.94 -6.55
C VAL A 101 8.78 6.24 -5.57
N HIS A 102 9.30 5.27 -4.84
CA HIS A 102 8.55 4.53 -3.83
C HIS A 102 7.39 3.71 -4.43
N GLY A 103 7.35 2.43 -4.10
CA GLY A 103 6.34 1.49 -4.60
C GLY A 103 6.96 0.24 -5.20
N GLU A 104 6.10 -0.66 -5.65
CA GLU A 104 6.53 -1.86 -6.36
C GLU A 104 7.00 -1.50 -7.78
N VAL A 105 8.09 -2.11 -8.21
CA VAL A 105 8.69 -1.82 -9.53
C VAL A 105 7.67 -2.04 -10.64
N SER A 106 6.93 -3.15 -10.62
CA SER A 106 5.90 -3.47 -11.61
C SER A 106 4.78 -2.43 -11.66
N ALA A 107 4.38 -1.87 -10.51
CA ALA A 107 3.35 -0.83 -10.45
C ALA A 107 3.89 0.50 -10.99
N ALA A 108 5.13 0.84 -10.67
CA ALA A 108 5.79 2.03 -11.20
C ALA A 108 5.98 1.95 -12.72
N GLU A 109 6.40 0.80 -13.25
CA GLU A 109 6.54 0.57 -14.69
C GLU A 109 5.20 0.66 -15.42
N ALA A 110 4.13 0.07 -14.85
CA ALA A 110 2.79 0.17 -15.41
C ALA A 110 2.30 1.63 -15.47
N LEU A 111 2.53 2.41 -14.41
CA LEU A 111 2.19 3.83 -14.38
C LEU A 111 3.04 4.63 -15.37
N ALA A 112 4.34 4.32 -15.51
CA ALA A 112 5.23 4.98 -16.46
C ALA A 112 4.71 4.83 -17.89
N ILE A 113 4.33 3.62 -18.31
CA ILE A 113 3.78 3.34 -19.63
C ILE A 113 2.53 4.20 -19.90
N GLU A 114 1.64 4.32 -18.94
CA GLU A 114 0.41 5.11 -19.10
C GLU A 114 0.71 6.62 -19.17
N LEU A 115 1.63 7.11 -18.38
CA LEU A 115 2.07 8.50 -18.42
C LEU A 115 2.76 8.85 -19.75
N GLU A 116 3.63 7.96 -20.27
CA GLU A 116 4.31 8.14 -21.56
C GLU A 116 3.34 8.25 -22.73
N LYS A 117 2.21 7.52 -22.70
CA LYS A 117 1.14 7.66 -23.70
C LYS A 117 0.56 9.07 -23.74
N THR A 118 0.64 9.83 -22.65
CA THR A 118 0.21 11.23 -22.60
C THR A 118 1.29 12.22 -23.08
N GLY A 119 2.46 11.74 -23.47
CA GLY A 119 3.60 12.55 -23.88
C GLY A 119 4.51 12.97 -22.72
N ALA A 120 4.34 12.41 -21.52
CA ALA A 120 5.18 12.68 -20.37
C ALA A 120 6.59 12.11 -20.55
N LYS A 121 7.61 12.83 -20.06
CA LYS A 121 8.96 12.28 -19.86
C LYS A 121 9.01 11.62 -18.51
N VAL A 122 9.06 10.28 -18.46
CA VAL A 122 8.98 9.53 -17.21
C VAL A 122 10.29 8.83 -16.90
N THR A 123 10.67 8.83 -15.63
CA THR A 123 11.81 8.07 -15.12
C THR A 123 11.36 7.28 -13.88
N VAL A 124 11.46 5.96 -13.92
CA VAL A 124 11.33 5.13 -12.72
C VAL A 124 12.66 5.21 -11.97
N ALA A 125 12.62 5.79 -10.77
CA ALA A 125 13.83 6.04 -10.00
C ALA A 125 14.39 4.75 -9.38
N THR A 126 15.70 4.57 -9.53
CA THR A 126 16.45 3.53 -8.86
C THR A 126 17.26 4.11 -7.69
N PRO A 127 17.62 3.33 -6.68
CA PRO A 127 18.48 3.80 -5.60
C PRO A 127 19.77 4.42 -6.14
N GLY A 128 20.08 5.63 -5.71
CA GLY A 128 21.27 6.37 -6.14
C GLY A 128 21.06 7.28 -7.36
N LEU A 129 19.88 7.32 -7.98
CA LEU A 129 19.57 8.28 -9.03
C LEU A 129 19.77 9.72 -8.50
N LYS A 130 20.50 10.52 -9.25
CA LYS A 130 20.72 11.94 -8.99
C LYS A 130 20.10 12.74 -10.13
N VAL A 131 19.28 13.73 -9.79
CA VAL A 131 18.65 14.65 -10.74
C VAL A 131 19.13 16.06 -10.47
N ALA A 132 19.65 16.73 -11.49
CA ALA A 132 20.04 18.14 -11.41
C ALA A 132 18.80 19.01 -11.57
N LEU A 133 18.33 19.62 -10.48
CA LEU A 133 17.11 20.46 -10.49
C LEU A 133 17.28 21.72 -11.36
N ALA A 134 18.51 22.19 -11.58
CA ALA A 134 18.79 23.32 -12.45
C ALA A 134 18.46 23.08 -13.94
N GLU A 135 18.31 21.81 -14.34
CA GLU A 135 17.91 21.41 -15.69
C GLU A 135 16.39 21.29 -15.85
N LEU A 136 15.65 21.41 -14.75
CA LEU A 136 14.19 21.45 -14.80
C LEU A 136 13.75 22.83 -15.31
N PRO A 137 12.77 22.90 -16.23
CA PRO A 137 12.24 24.19 -16.66
C PRO A 137 11.77 24.97 -15.45
N SER A 138 12.16 26.23 -15.35
CA SER A 138 11.72 27.14 -14.29
C SER A 138 10.19 27.19 -14.32
N LEU A 139 9.56 26.82 -13.23
CA LEU A 139 8.15 27.11 -13.01
C LEU A 139 8.05 28.62 -12.84
N ALA A 140 7.73 29.33 -13.92
CA ALA A 140 7.36 30.72 -13.82
C ALA A 140 6.08 30.80 -12.97
N HIS A 141 6.21 31.33 -11.77
CA HIS A 141 5.06 31.75 -10.98
C HIS A 141 4.62 33.10 -11.53
N ASP A 142 3.56 33.09 -12.34
CA ASP A 142 2.71 34.27 -12.59
C ASP A 142 1.64 34.36 -11.53
#